data_9515603f8d61059e6f6252351ca850f1
#
_entry.id   9515603f8d61059e6f6252351ca850f1
#
_cell.length_a   1.000
_cell.length_b   1.000
_cell.length_c   1.000
_cell.angle_alpha   90.00
_cell.angle_beta   90.00
_cell.angle_gamma   90.00
#
_symmetry.space_group_name_H-M   'P 1'
#
loop_
_entity.id
_entity.type
_entity.pdbx_description
1 polymer ?
#
loop_
_entity_poly.entity_id
_entity_poly.type
_entity_poly.pdbx_seq_one_letter_code
_entity_poly.pdbx_strand_id
1 'polypeptide(L)'
;MRWLALFPRSVRLVACGVAVMLLAGTGVAEPKAAEPKAKESKAKEGKGATTTASFVAHKPPSSTQTSKSVAERGGVNPCNTPDPGFGLYDKWSRGIDMGQLIMPTNKRFARGGQFDVMIHFHGHESARKEWITVMDGAVLVGIDLGLGSGPYETAFDAPEAFEHLIGSVERAVEKKTGRPAKARKVGLSAWSAGYGAVQKILGQKFGKARVDSVVLLDGLHCGYQGQSVNALQIQAFTDFAKESAGGRKLMFVSHSSIIPPGYASTTETANFLIHEVGGTPKASKGAGPLGLDLISRYTQGNFHVRGFSGNDKMDHCAQLGLYRDVLKIHIKPRWNTPRVTAP
;
A
#
# COMPACT_ATOMS: atom_id res chain seq x y z
N MET A 1 -27.06 40.33 44.24
CA MET A 1 -27.33 41.06 42.98
C MET A 1 -27.27 40.03 41.87
N ARG A 2 -28.32 39.52 41.51
CA ARG A 2 -29.24 39.41 40.39
C ARG A 2 -28.68 40.02 39.09
N TRP A 3 -28.70 39.21 38.01
CA TRP A 3 -29.15 39.38 36.64
C TRP A 3 -28.85 38.08 35.89
N LEU A 4 -29.80 37.15 35.61
CA LEU A 4 -30.81 37.02 34.55
C LEU A 4 -30.18 36.94 33.14
N ALA A 5 -30.13 35.74 32.61
CA ALA A 5 -30.87 35.07 31.51
C ALA A 5 -31.00 35.87 30.19
N LEU A 6 -30.66 35.17 29.09
CA LEU A 6 -31.44 35.19 27.83
C LEU A 6 -30.90 34.14 26.85
N PHE A 7 -31.64 33.05 26.66
CA PHE A 7 -31.75 32.36 25.37
C PHE A 7 -32.71 33.16 24.46
N PRO A 8 -32.63 33.17 23.15
CA PRO A 8 -33.23 32.12 22.34
C PRO A 8 -32.65 31.92 20.91
N ARG A 9 -33.00 30.88 20.27
CA ARG A 9 -33.74 30.70 18.98
C ARG A 9 -33.28 29.52 18.15
N SER A 10 -34.14 28.55 18.17
CA SER A 10 -34.57 27.60 17.13
C SER A 10 -34.02 27.84 15.70
N VAL A 11 -33.33 26.88 15.14
CA VAL A 11 -33.18 26.73 13.70
C VAL A 11 -33.97 25.52 13.21
N ARG A 12 -34.90 25.80 12.32
CA ARG A 12 -35.87 24.87 11.72
C ARG A 12 -35.13 23.86 10.81
N LEU A 13 -35.45 22.57 10.97
CA LEU A 13 -35.25 21.55 9.96
C LEU A 13 -36.09 21.88 8.71
N VAL A 14 -35.44 21.94 7.57
CA VAL A 14 -36.11 21.87 6.25
C VAL A 14 -35.90 20.43 5.74
N ALA A 15 -36.97 19.66 5.75
CA ALA A 15 -37.04 18.37 5.10
C ALA A 15 -37.29 18.61 3.61
N CYS A 16 -36.33 18.26 2.74
CA CYS A 16 -36.54 18.17 1.30
C CYS A 16 -36.92 16.74 0.94
N GLY A 17 -38.21 16.55 0.66
CA GLY A 17 -38.74 15.31 0.10
C GLY A 17 -38.32 15.17 -1.36
N VAL A 18 -37.75 14.01 -1.69
CA VAL A 18 -37.50 13.60 -3.08
C VAL A 18 -38.71 12.79 -3.54
N ALA A 19 -39.46 13.35 -4.49
CA ALA A 19 -40.56 12.66 -5.17
C ALA A 19 -39.98 11.73 -6.23
N VAL A 20 -40.30 10.43 -6.11
CA VAL A 20 -40.04 9.42 -7.13
C VAL A 20 -41.14 9.53 -8.19
N MET A 21 -40.79 9.97 -9.38
CA MET A 21 -41.66 9.85 -10.58
C MET A 21 -41.33 8.54 -11.31
N LEU A 22 -42.27 7.62 -11.26
CA LEU A 22 -42.39 6.48 -12.18
C LEU A 22 -42.89 7.01 -13.52
N LEU A 23 -42.12 6.91 -14.58
CA LEU A 23 -42.58 7.04 -15.94
C LEU A 23 -42.47 5.67 -16.64
N ALA A 24 -43.65 5.18 -17.04
CA ALA A 24 -43.85 3.97 -17.83
C ALA A 24 -43.39 4.17 -19.26
N GLY A 25 -42.91 3.05 -19.83
CA GLY A 25 -42.23 2.98 -21.10
C GLY A 25 -43.06 3.27 -22.35
N THR A 26 -42.33 3.61 -23.40
CA THR A 26 -42.73 3.32 -24.79
C THR A 26 -41.47 2.89 -25.53
N GLY A 27 -41.57 1.71 -26.16
CA GLY A 27 -40.49 1.15 -26.95
C GLY A 27 -40.27 1.95 -28.23
N VAL A 28 -39.00 2.19 -28.52
CA VAL A 28 -38.54 2.66 -29.83
C VAL A 28 -37.43 1.72 -30.29
N ALA A 29 -37.62 1.17 -31.47
CA ALA A 29 -36.75 0.21 -32.12
C ALA A 29 -35.38 0.85 -32.46
N GLU A 30 -34.30 0.13 -32.15
CA GLU A 30 -32.94 0.46 -32.58
C GLU A 30 -32.75 0.23 -34.08
N PRO A 31 -32.08 1.14 -34.80
CA PRO A 31 -31.64 0.86 -36.17
C PRO A 31 -30.29 0.11 -36.15
N LYS A 32 -30.26 -1.02 -36.86
CA LYS A 32 -29.07 -1.82 -37.16
C LYS A 32 -28.00 -0.98 -37.87
N ALA A 33 -26.87 -0.78 -37.21
CA ALA A 33 -25.69 -0.19 -37.83
C ALA A 33 -24.94 -1.20 -38.68
N ALA A 34 -24.61 -0.83 -39.93
CA ALA A 34 -23.85 -1.62 -40.87
C ALA A 34 -22.35 -1.68 -40.53
N GLU A 35 -21.76 -2.88 -40.61
CA GLU A 35 -20.34 -3.12 -40.52
C GLU A 35 -19.56 -2.45 -41.66
N PRO A 36 -18.44 -1.74 -41.39
CA PRO A 36 -17.52 -1.33 -42.43
C PRO A 36 -16.52 -2.44 -42.74
N LYS A 37 -16.50 -2.88 -44.01
CA LYS A 37 -15.46 -3.79 -44.54
C LYS A 37 -14.07 -3.18 -44.46
N ALA A 38 -13.17 -3.82 -43.70
CA ALA A 38 -11.77 -3.45 -43.64
C ALA A 38 -11.04 -3.87 -44.91
N LYS A 39 -10.35 -2.93 -45.57
CA LYS A 39 -9.41 -3.19 -46.68
C LYS A 39 -8.08 -3.67 -46.10
N GLU A 40 -7.65 -4.85 -46.48
CA GLU A 40 -6.31 -5.37 -46.26
C GLU A 40 -5.26 -4.48 -46.95
N SER A 41 -4.36 -3.86 -46.18
CA SER A 41 -3.13 -3.27 -46.68
C SER A 41 -1.96 -4.17 -46.27
N LYS A 42 -1.29 -4.79 -47.25
CA LYS A 42 -0.04 -5.53 -47.07
C LYS A 42 1.07 -4.56 -46.69
N ALA A 43 1.51 -4.61 -45.43
CA ALA A 43 2.75 -3.96 -45.01
C ALA A 43 3.90 -4.99 -44.98
N LYS A 44 5.04 -4.62 -45.58
CA LYS A 44 6.23 -5.44 -45.69
C LYS A 44 6.86 -5.72 -44.31
N GLU A 45 7.17 -7.00 -44.09
CA GLU A 45 7.98 -7.47 -42.96
C GLU A 45 9.39 -6.86 -42.95
N GLY A 46 9.68 -6.09 -41.91
CA GLY A 46 11.03 -5.73 -41.49
C GLY A 46 11.48 -6.69 -40.39
N LYS A 47 12.45 -7.57 -40.67
CA LYS A 47 13.09 -8.46 -39.69
C LYS A 47 13.86 -7.66 -38.65
N GLY A 48 13.30 -7.56 -37.44
CA GLY A 48 13.99 -7.16 -36.22
C GLY A 48 13.49 -8.07 -35.11
N ALA A 49 14.14 -9.22 -34.89
CA ALA A 49 13.77 -10.17 -33.86
C ALA A 49 14.22 -9.64 -32.50
N THR A 50 13.32 -8.90 -31.81
CA THR A 50 13.43 -8.70 -30.39
C THR A 50 12.57 -9.79 -29.75
N THR A 51 13.19 -10.83 -29.26
CA THR A 51 12.53 -11.92 -28.52
C THR A 51 12.09 -11.36 -27.16
N THR A 52 10.92 -10.74 -27.09
CA THR A 52 10.24 -10.51 -25.84
C THR A 52 9.74 -11.88 -25.35
N ALA A 53 10.48 -12.49 -24.43
CA ALA A 53 10.00 -13.66 -23.72
C ALA A 53 8.68 -13.29 -23.06
N SER A 54 7.57 -13.82 -23.60
CA SER A 54 6.24 -13.64 -23.02
C SER A 54 6.22 -14.35 -21.67
N PHE A 55 6.12 -13.59 -20.57
CA PHE A 55 5.92 -14.15 -19.25
C PHE A 55 4.52 -14.75 -19.20
N VAL A 56 4.43 -16.08 -19.32
CA VAL A 56 3.20 -16.80 -19.05
C VAL A 56 3.04 -16.90 -17.53
N ALA A 57 2.09 -16.17 -16.97
CA ALA A 57 1.73 -16.32 -15.57
C ALA A 57 1.26 -17.77 -15.35
N HIS A 58 2.08 -18.58 -14.72
CA HIS A 58 1.64 -19.89 -14.27
C HIS A 58 0.54 -19.67 -13.23
N LYS A 59 -0.68 -20.09 -13.56
CA LYS A 59 -1.76 -20.20 -12.58
C LYS A 59 -1.20 -20.99 -11.40
N PRO A 60 -1.09 -20.40 -10.19
CA PRO A 60 -0.55 -21.15 -9.07
C PRO A 60 -1.41 -22.40 -8.87
N PRO A 61 -0.81 -23.55 -8.54
CA PRO A 61 -1.58 -24.75 -8.25
C PRO A 61 -2.61 -24.42 -7.18
N SER A 62 -3.85 -24.89 -7.33
CA SER A 62 -4.88 -24.70 -6.33
C SER A 62 -4.30 -25.20 -5.00
N SER A 63 -4.18 -24.29 -4.04
CA SER A 63 -3.58 -24.66 -2.75
C SER A 63 -4.51 -25.64 -2.05
N THR A 64 -4.05 -26.88 -1.88
CA THR A 64 -4.68 -27.90 -1.03
C THR A 64 -4.36 -27.67 0.46
N GLN A 65 -3.77 -26.52 0.80
CA GLN A 65 -3.36 -26.20 2.16
C GLN A 65 -4.55 -26.02 3.07
N THR A 66 -4.53 -26.77 4.17
CA THR A 66 -5.48 -26.58 5.27
C THR A 66 -5.12 -25.31 6.02
N SER A 67 -6.11 -24.47 6.31
CA SER A 67 -5.94 -23.29 7.14
C SER A 67 -5.48 -23.67 8.54
N LYS A 68 -4.47 -22.97 9.07
CA LYS A 68 -4.00 -23.18 10.44
C LYS A 68 -4.97 -22.58 11.45
N SER A 69 -5.29 -23.34 12.49
CA SER A 69 -6.05 -22.86 13.65
C SER A 69 -5.25 -21.83 14.46
N VAL A 70 -5.92 -21.10 15.34
CA VAL A 70 -5.27 -20.17 16.28
C VAL A 70 -4.24 -20.90 17.17
N ALA A 71 -4.53 -22.13 17.59
CA ALA A 71 -3.59 -22.94 18.39
C ALA A 71 -2.29 -23.23 17.65
N GLU A 72 -2.37 -23.64 16.36
CA GLU A 72 -1.21 -23.88 15.50
C GLU A 72 -0.42 -22.60 15.17
N ARG A 73 -1.03 -21.42 15.38
CA ARG A 73 -0.39 -20.12 15.27
C ARG A 73 0.20 -19.58 16.58
N GLY A 74 0.36 -20.45 17.58
CA GLY A 74 0.89 -20.07 18.89
C GLY A 74 -0.13 -19.40 19.81
N GLY A 75 -1.43 -19.63 19.61
CA GLY A 75 -2.50 -19.11 20.45
C GLY A 75 -2.91 -17.67 20.17
N VAL A 76 -2.37 -17.03 19.13
CA VAL A 76 -2.68 -15.65 18.75
C VAL A 76 -3.52 -15.62 17.49
N ASN A 77 -4.67 -14.92 17.53
CA ASN A 77 -5.47 -14.64 16.34
C ASN A 77 -4.78 -13.55 15.51
N PRO A 78 -4.33 -13.84 14.28
CA PRO A 78 -3.63 -12.86 13.46
C PRO A 78 -4.45 -11.62 13.11
N CYS A 79 -5.79 -11.75 13.00
CA CYS A 79 -6.67 -10.63 12.69
C CYS A 79 -7.02 -9.78 13.94
N ASN A 80 -6.63 -10.24 15.13
CA ASN A 80 -6.86 -9.52 16.40
C ASN A 80 -5.71 -9.77 17.36
N THR A 81 -4.53 -9.27 17.02
CA THR A 81 -3.33 -9.38 17.89
C THR A 81 -3.48 -8.49 19.13
N PRO A 82 -2.83 -8.85 20.26
CA PRO A 82 -2.81 -8.02 21.46
C PRO A 82 -2.36 -6.59 21.18
N ASP A 83 -2.90 -5.62 21.91
CA ASP A 83 -2.51 -4.21 21.79
C ASP A 83 -1.42 -3.86 22.81
N PRO A 84 -0.20 -3.54 22.36
CA PRO A 84 0.90 -3.11 23.25
C PRO A 84 0.80 -1.63 23.68
N GLY A 85 -0.29 -0.92 23.32
CA GLY A 85 -0.47 0.51 23.59
C GLY A 85 0.24 1.40 22.59
N PHE A 86 0.84 2.50 23.05
CA PHE A 86 1.53 3.48 22.19
C PHE A 86 3.02 3.62 22.48
N GLY A 87 3.54 2.98 23.52
CA GLY A 87 4.98 3.00 23.85
C GLY A 87 5.55 4.41 23.97
N LEU A 88 6.54 4.74 23.15
CA LEU A 88 7.18 6.05 23.11
C LEU A 88 6.48 7.07 22.22
N TYR A 89 5.24 6.81 21.82
CA TYR A 89 4.46 7.65 20.92
C TYR A 89 3.26 8.28 21.60
N ASP A 90 2.83 9.45 21.10
CA ASP A 90 1.53 10.00 21.45
C ASP A 90 0.39 9.11 20.92
N LYS A 91 -0.81 9.31 21.44
CA LYS A 91 -2.00 8.71 20.84
C LYS A 91 -2.26 9.29 19.45
N TRP A 92 -3.08 8.61 18.66
CA TRP A 92 -3.51 9.08 17.35
C TRP A 92 -4.05 10.51 17.40
N SER A 93 -3.60 11.33 16.47
CA SER A 93 -4.07 12.69 16.25
C SER A 93 -4.53 12.87 14.80
N ARG A 94 -5.65 13.57 14.61
CA ARG A 94 -6.24 13.89 13.30
C ARG A 94 -5.87 15.29 12.79
N GLY A 95 -4.76 15.83 13.21
CA GLY A 95 -4.31 17.18 12.83
C GLY A 95 -3.65 17.29 11.45
N ILE A 96 -3.98 16.39 10.53
CA ILE A 96 -3.49 16.33 9.15
C ILE A 96 -4.66 16.25 8.17
N ASP A 97 -4.41 16.50 6.88
CA ASP A 97 -5.45 16.61 5.85
C ASP A 97 -6.18 15.28 5.59
N MET A 98 -5.50 14.13 5.81
CA MET A 98 -6.09 12.80 5.63
C MET A 98 -5.54 11.80 6.65
N GLY A 99 -6.42 10.98 7.24
CA GLY A 99 -6.06 9.94 8.21
C GLY A 99 -5.71 10.50 9.58
N GLN A 100 -4.77 9.87 10.24
CA GLN A 100 -4.29 10.23 11.57
C GLN A 100 -2.80 9.89 11.73
N LEU A 101 -2.12 10.52 12.67
CA LEU A 101 -0.71 10.30 12.90
C LEU A 101 -0.38 10.06 14.37
N ILE A 102 0.68 9.31 14.61
CA ILE A 102 1.38 9.25 15.88
C ILE A 102 2.79 9.81 15.72
N MET A 103 3.23 10.55 16.70
CA MET A 103 4.56 11.15 16.75
C MET A 103 5.28 10.69 18.02
N PRO A 104 6.62 10.53 18.00
CA PRO A 104 7.37 10.27 19.22
C PRO A 104 7.09 11.35 20.28
N THR A 105 6.92 10.95 21.54
CA THR A 105 6.72 11.89 22.65
C THR A 105 7.93 12.82 22.86
N ASN A 106 9.14 12.31 22.58
CA ASN A 106 10.36 13.09 22.64
C ASN A 106 10.54 13.94 21.38
N LYS A 107 10.47 15.25 21.50
CA LYS A 107 10.60 16.23 20.40
C LYS A 107 11.94 16.16 19.62
N ARG A 108 12.92 15.39 20.10
CA ARG A 108 14.23 15.24 19.44
C ARG A 108 14.15 14.45 18.11
N PHE A 109 13.04 13.77 17.82
CA PHE A 109 12.84 13.03 16.54
C PHE A 109 12.93 13.95 15.30
N ALA A 110 12.64 15.25 15.46
CA ALA A 110 12.79 16.27 14.40
C ALA A 110 14.04 17.14 14.59
N ARG A 111 15.14 16.53 15.05
CA ARG A 111 16.39 17.25 15.27
C ARG A 111 16.94 17.83 13.96
N GLY A 112 17.40 19.09 14.00
CA GLY A 112 17.88 19.79 12.80
C GLY A 112 16.78 20.17 11.80
N GLY A 113 15.51 20.18 12.22
CA GLY A 113 14.39 20.54 11.35
C GLY A 113 14.03 19.43 10.32
N GLN A 114 14.50 18.20 10.52
CA GLN A 114 14.19 17.07 9.63
C GLN A 114 13.64 15.88 10.42
N PHE A 115 12.70 15.15 9.83
CA PHE A 115 12.13 13.93 10.40
C PHE A 115 11.85 12.89 9.32
N ASP A 116 11.68 11.65 9.73
CA ASP A 116 11.31 10.55 8.86
C ASP A 116 9.83 10.20 9.07
N VAL A 117 9.14 9.81 8.01
CA VAL A 117 7.71 9.47 8.06
C VAL A 117 7.39 8.23 7.25
N MET A 118 6.60 7.33 7.83
CA MET A 118 5.94 6.22 7.15
C MET A 118 4.45 6.52 7.05
N ILE A 119 3.88 6.36 5.86
CA ILE A 119 2.44 6.43 5.64
C ILE A 119 1.96 5.01 5.36
N HIS A 120 1.11 4.50 6.24
CA HIS A 120 0.54 3.16 6.15
C HIS A 120 -0.92 3.20 5.70
N PHE A 121 -1.21 2.45 4.65
CA PHE A 121 -2.54 2.35 4.06
C PHE A 121 -3.17 1.01 4.38
N HIS A 122 -4.38 1.01 4.91
CA HIS A 122 -5.23 -0.11 5.27
C HIS A 122 -4.69 -0.96 6.44
N GLY A 123 -5.50 -1.11 7.50
CA GLY A 123 -5.11 -1.84 8.71
C GLY A 123 -4.14 -1.09 9.62
N HIS A 124 -4.23 0.25 9.66
CA HIS A 124 -3.28 1.10 10.37
C HIS A 124 -3.12 0.78 11.86
N GLU A 125 -4.17 0.31 12.54
CA GLU A 125 -4.07 -0.09 13.95
C GLU A 125 -3.18 -1.32 14.14
N SER A 126 -3.29 -2.30 13.25
CA SER A 126 -2.42 -3.48 13.30
C SER A 126 -0.98 -3.12 12.95
N ALA A 127 -0.79 -2.23 11.97
CA ALA A 127 0.53 -1.71 11.63
C ALA A 127 1.14 -0.89 12.78
N ARG A 128 0.35 -0.07 13.50
CA ARG A 128 0.81 0.65 14.70
C ARG A 128 1.35 -0.31 15.75
N LYS A 129 0.66 -1.42 16.00
CA LYS A 129 1.08 -2.40 17.01
C LYS A 129 2.50 -2.93 16.72
N GLU A 130 2.82 -3.17 15.46
CA GLU A 130 4.15 -3.60 15.04
C GLU A 130 5.16 -2.44 15.03
N TRP A 131 4.73 -1.25 14.59
CA TRP A 131 5.55 -0.04 14.51
C TRP A 131 6.17 0.35 15.84
N ILE A 132 5.35 0.49 16.88
CA ILE A 132 5.80 0.98 18.19
C ILE A 132 6.77 0.03 18.92
N THR A 133 6.86 -1.23 18.49
CA THR A 133 7.79 -2.21 19.05
C THR A 133 9.21 -2.08 18.50
N VAL A 134 9.37 -1.36 17.37
CA VAL A 134 10.65 -1.25 16.65
C VAL A 134 11.10 0.20 16.48
N MET A 135 10.17 1.07 16.09
CA MET A 135 10.50 2.45 15.73
C MET A 135 10.42 3.35 16.97
N ASP A 136 11.32 4.33 17.05
CA ASP A 136 11.46 5.22 18.20
C ASP A 136 11.67 6.69 17.83
N GLY A 137 11.90 6.99 16.53
CA GLY A 137 12.28 8.31 16.08
C GLY A 137 11.64 8.80 14.78
N ALA A 138 10.65 8.09 14.25
CA ALA A 138 9.97 8.48 13.01
C ALA A 138 8.46 8.62 13.23
N VAL A 139 7.79 9.39 12.38
CA VAL A 139 6.33 9.59 12.39
C VAL A 139 5.63 8.45 11.67
N LEU A 140 4.52 7.95 12.20
CA LEU A 140 3.62 7.05 11.50
C LEU A 140 2.32 7.78 11.20
N VAL A 141 1.91 7.77 9.93
CA VAL A 141 0.58 8.17 9.46
C VAL A 141 -0.20 6.93 9.12
N GLY A 142 -1.43 6.82 9.60
CA GLY A 142 -2.35 5.73 9.31
C GLY A 142 -3.57 6.22 8.53
N ILE A 143 -3.86 5.57 7.40
CA ILE A 143 -4.98 5.92 6.51
C ILE A 143 -5.80 4.66 6.20
N ASP A 144 -7.05 4.63 6.67
CA ASP A 144 -8.03 3.61 6.31
C ASP A 144 -9.22 4.25 5.60
N LEU A 145 -9.46 3.83 4.36
CA LEU A 145 -10.53 4.36 3.50
C LEU A 145 -11.60 3.29 3.17
N GLY A 146 -11.61 2.19 3.93
CA GLY A 146 -12.56 1.10 3.75
C GLY A 146 -12.02 -0.08 2.95
N LEU A 147 -12.93 -0.90 2.42
CA LEU A 147 -12.61 -2.13 1.70
C LEU A 147 -12.39 -1.87 0.21
N GLY A 148 -11.51 -2.68 -0.41
CA GLY A 148 -11.15 -2.57 -1.82
C GLY A 148 -10.14 -1.45 -2.11
N SER A 149 -9.44 -1.52 -3.25
CA SER A 149 -8.41 -0.53 -3.63
C SER A 149 -8.99 0.79 -4.15
N GLY A 150 -10.21 0.78 -4.70
CA GLY A 150 -10.83 1.94 -5.33
C GLY A 150 -10.86 3.21 -4.48
N PRO A 151 -11.31 3.19 -3.21
CA PRO A 151 -11.26 4.37 -2.34
C PRO A 151 -9.85 4.95 -2.17
N TYR A 152 -8.84 4.09 -2.08
CA TYR A 152 -7.43 4.50 -1.97
C TYR A 152 -6.91 5.09 -3.28
N GLU A 153 -7.27 4.52 -4.42
CA GLU A 153 -6.93 5.05 -5.74
C GLU A 153 -7.55 6.43 -5.95
N THR A 154 -8.84 6.56 -5.66
CA THR A 154 -9.57 7.83 -5.78
C THR A 154 -8.98 8.93 -4.89
N ALA A 155 -8.60 8.61 -3.65
CA ALA A 155 -8.05 9.58 -2.72
C ALA A 155 -6.70 10.18 -3.18
N PHE A 156 -5.96 9.47 -4.01
CA PHE A 156 -4.65 9.90 -4.54
C PHE A 156 -4.63 10.02 -6.08
N ASP A 157 -5.79 10.17 -6.70
CA ASP A 157 -5.88 10.38 -8.15
C ASP A 157 -5.43 11.79 -8.55
N ALA A 158 -5.75 12.80 -7.74
CA ALA A 158 -5.26 14.16 -7.93
C ALA A 158 -3.74 14.22 -7.68
N PRO A 159 -2.94 14.77 -8.62
CA PRO A 159 -1.48 14.81 -8.51
C PRO A 159 -0.95 15.49 -7.25
N GLU A 160 -1.69 16.46 -6.71
CA GLU A 160 -1.31 17.26 -5.54
C GLU A 160 -1.68 16.60 -4.21
N ALA A 161 -2.54 15.57 -4.20
CA ALA A 161 -3.08 14.97 -2.97
C ALA A 161 -1.95 14.47 -2.05
N PHE A 162 -0.94 13.81 -2.61
CA PHE A 162 0.19 13.32 -1.83
C PHE A 162 1.09 14.44 -1.33
N GLU A 163 1.33 15.48 -2.11
CA GLU A 163 2.10 16.65 -1.72
C GLU A 163 1.42 17.42 -0.59
N HIS A 164 0.10 17.63 -0.69
CA HIS A 164 -0.71 18.24 0.37
C HIS A 164 -0.65 17.43 1.66
N LEU A 165 -0.78 16.10 1.57
CA LEU A 165 -0.66 15.23 2.75
C LEU A 165 0.72 15.40 3.42
N ILE A 166 1.82 15.34 2.68
CA ILE A 166 3.17 15.55 3.23
C ILE A 166 3.28 16.93 3.87
N GLY A 167 2.79 17.98 3.21
CA GLY A 167 2.77 19.33 3.76
C GLY A 167 1.98 19.44 5.07
N SER A 168 0.84 18.73 5.17
CA SER A 168 0.04 18.72 6.40
C SER A 168 0.76 17.99 7.55
N VAL A 169 1.47 16.90 7.25
CA VAL A 169 2.31 16.20 8.25
C VAL A 169 3.45 17.09 8.72
N GLU A 170 4.12 17.82 7.82
CA GLU A 170 5.16 18.78 8.16
C GLU A 170 4.64 19.87 9.12
N ARG A 171 3.47 20.47 8.81
CA ARG A 171 2.82 21.44 9.70
C ARG A 171 2.46 20.86 11.07
N ALA A 172 2.00 19.59 11.12
CA ALA A 172 1.70 18.94 12.39
C ALA A 172 2.96 18.71 13.25
N VAL A 173 4.07 18.32 12.63
CA VAL A 173 5.39 18.20 13.32
C VAL A 173 5.90 19.56 13.76
N GLU A 174 5.80 20.59 12.93
CA GLU A 174 6.17 21.96 13.28
C GLU A 174 5.38 22.44 14.49
N LYS A 175 4.06 22.26 14.52
CA LYS A 175 3.20 22.59 15.66
C LYS A 175 3.65 21.87 16.94
N LYS A 176 4.00 20.58 16.85
CA LYS A 176 4.46 19.81 18.03
C LYS A 176 5.82 20.27 18.52
N THR A 177 6.75 20.53 17.64
CA THR A 177 8.15 20.84 17.99
C THR A 177 8.40 22.30 18.25
N GLY A 178 7.52 23.20 17.75
CA GLY A 178 7.65 24.66 17.84
C GLY A 178 8.69 25.26 16.88
N ARG A 179 9.07 24.53 15.82
CA ARG A 179 10.07 24.99 14.83
C ARG A 179 9.82 24.34 13.48
N PRO A 180 10.24 24.96 12.36
CA PRO A 180 10.11 24.41 11.02
C PRO A 180 10.66 22.99 10.93
N ALA A 181 9.91 22.11 10.25
CA ALA A 181 10.29 20.71 10.08
C ALA A 181 9.91 20.20 8.69
N LYS A 182 10.84 19.45 8.07
CA LYS A 182 10.67 18.85 6.76
C LYS A 182 10.84 17.33 6.80
N ALA A 183 9.99 16.63 6.09
CA ALA A 183 10.12 15.20 5.96
C ALA A 183 11.42 14.87 5.19
N ARG A 184 12.32 14.10 5.79
CA ARG A 184 13.61 13.69 5.23
C ARG A 184 13.44 12.41 4.40
N LYS A 185 13.08 11.33 5.06
CA LYS A 185 12.75 10.04 4.45
C LYS A 185 11.25 9.85 4.48
N VAL A 186 10.69 9.49 3.34
CA VAL A 186 9.27 9.17 3.20
C VAL A 186 9.13 7.74 2.76
N GLY A 187 8.49 6.93 3.58
CA GLY A 187 8.12 5.57 3.26
C GLY A 187 6.62 5.44 3.04
N LEU A 188 6.24 4.53 2.17
CA LEU A 188 4.87 4.08 2.01
C LEU A 188 4.80 2.62 2.42
N SER A 189 3.80 2.25 3.20
CA SER A 189 3.49 0.86 3.48
C SER A 189 2.02 0.60 3.28
N ALA A 190 1.68 -0.60 2.84
CA ALA A 190 0.30 -1.00 2.62
C ALA A 190 0.09 -2.46 2.96
N TRP A 191 -1.07 -2.76 3.53
CA TRP A 191 -1.60 -4.12 3.61
C TRP A 191 -2.83 -4.22 2.72
N SER A 192 -2.99 -5.37 2.04
CA SER A 192 -4.22 -5.62 1.26
C SER A 192 -4.57 -4.46 0.31
N ALA A 193 -5.78 -3.95 0.38
CA ALA A 193 -6.34 -2.90 -0.47
C ALA A 193 -5.55 -1.57 -0.50
N GLY A 194 -4.72 -1.31 0.52
CA GLY A 194 -3.94 -0.07 0.60
C GLY A 194 -2.94 0.15 -0.53
N TYR A 195 -2.61 -0.90 -1.29
CA TYR A 195 -1.71 -0.79 -2.46
C TYR A 195 -2.21 0.19 -3.51
N GLY A 196 -3.53 0.40 -3.63
CA GLY A 196 -4.10 1.36 -4.59
C GLY A 196 -3.60 2.79 -4.39
N ALA A 197 -3.47 3.25 -3.13
CA ALA A 197 -2.84 4.54 -2.84
C ALA A 197 -1.37 4.57 -3.27
N VAL A 198 -0.62 3.52 -2.93
CA VAL A 198 0.81 3.42 -3.28
C VAL A 198 1.00 3.46 -4.79
N GLN A 199 0.17 2.76 -5.55
CA GLN A 199 0.17 2.76 -7.02
C GLN A 199 0.02 4.17 -7.59
N LYS A 200 -1.00 4.91 -7.14
CA LYS A 200 -1.27 6.28 -7.60
C LYS A 200 -0.13 7.23 -7.24
N ILE A 201 0.36 7.16 -6.01
CA ILE A 201 1.47 8.00 -5.54
C ILE A 201 2.74 7.75 -6.34
N LEU A 202 3.13 6.49 -6.55
CA LEU A 202 4.33 6.14 -7.34
C LEU A 202 4.20 6.48 -8.82
N GLY A 203 3.00 6.54 -9.36
CA GLY A 203 2.73 6.99 -10.74
C GLY A 203 2.96 8.49 -10.95
N GLN A 204 2.98 9.28 -9.89
CA GLN A 204 3.09 10.75 -9.94
C GLN A 204 4.54 11.21 -9.79
N LYS A 205 4.87 12.35 -10.42
CA LYS A 205 6.23 12.93 -10.39
C LYS A 205 6.74 13.20 -8.98
N PHE A 206 5.90 13.80 -8.13
CA PHE A 206 6.25 14.09 -6.74
C PHE A 206 6.49 12.80 -5.94
N GLY A 207 5.59 11.82 -6.03
CA GLY A 207 5.72 10.53 -5.37
C GLY A 207 6.98 9.77 -5.79
N LYS A 208 7.21 9.66 -7.12
CA LYS A 208 8.43 9.05 -7.67
C LYS A 208 9.72 9.67 -7.09
N ALA A 209 9.77 10.99 -7.01
CA ALA A 209 10.95 11.70 -6.49
C ALA A 209 11.08 11.56 -4.97
N ARG A 210 9.95 11.59 -4.25
CA ARG A 210 9.93 11.78 -2.80
C ARG A 210 9.99 10.50 -2.00
N VAL A 211 9.38 9.40 -2.51
CA VAL A 211 9.33 8.12 -1.80
C VAL A 211 10.69 7.43 -1.80
N ASP A 212 11.19 7.10 -0.61
CA ASP A 212 12.45 6.38 -0.39
C ASP A 212 12.24 4.87 -0.24
N SER A 213 11.16 4.46 0.38
CA SER A 213 10.91 3.07 0.75
C SER A 213 9.46 2.68 0.52
N VAL A 214 9.22 1.46 0.03
CA VAL A 214 7.88 0.86 -0.14
C VAL A 214 7.83 -0.51 0.54
N VAL A 215 6.77 -0.76 1.30
CA VAL A 215 6.48 -2.04 1.95
C VAL A 215 5.08 -2.49 1.58
N LEU A 216 4.94 -3.58 0.86
CA LEU A 216 3.65 -4.17 0.48
C LEU A 216 3.48 -5.51 1.18
N LEU A 217 2.43 -5.61 2.00
CA LEU A 217 2.11 -6.79 2.79
C LEU A 217 0.85 -7.43 2.19
N ASP A 218 1.04 -8.47 1.39
CA ASP A 218 -0.02 -9.25 0.72
C ASP A 218 -1.10 -8.37 0.06
N GLY A 219 -0.69 -7.37 -0.70
CA GLY A 219 -1.60 -6.33 -1.19
C GLY A 219 -1.31 -5.83 -2.60
N LEU A 220 -0.48 -6.48 -3.41
CA LEU A 220 -0.29 -6.07 -4.79
C LEU A 220 -1.14 -6.92 -5.72
N HIS A 221 -2.14 -6.29 -6.35
CA HIS A 221 -3.03 -6.93 -7.32
C HIS A 221 -3.12 -6.11 -8.61
N CYS A 222 -3.48 -6.78 -9.71
CA CYS A 222 -3.85 -6.14 -10.96
C CYS A 222 -4.80 -7.04 -11.75
N GLY A 223 -5.42 -6.52 -12.81
CA GLY A 223 -6.18 -7.33 -13.76
C GLY A 223 -5.27 -8.17 -14.66
N TYR A 224 -5.90 -8.91 -15.55
CA TYR A 224 -5.21 -9.65 -16.61
C TYR A 224 -5.30 -8.91 -17.95
N GLN A 225 -4.29 -9.12 -18.79
CA GLN A 225 -4.32 -8.82 -20.22
C GLN A 225 -4.07 -10.13 -20.95
N GLY A 226 -5.12 -10.71 -21.52
CA GLY A 226 -5.11 -12.10 -21.97
C GLY A 226 -4.88 -13.06 -20.80
N GLN A 227 -3.83 -13.85 -20.86
CA GLN A 227 -3.44 -14.81 -19.80
C GLN A 227 -2.32 -14.27 -18.89
N SER A 228 -1.86 -13.06 -19.11
CA SER A 228 -0.76 -12.45 -18.35
C SER A 228 -1.26 -11.36 -17.42
N VAL A 229 -0.50 -11.05 -16.37
CA VAL A 229 -0.75 -9.89 -15.51
C VAL A 229 -0.75 -8.61 -16.35
N ASN A 230 -1.64 -7.67 -16.05
CA ASN A 230 -1.68 -6.39 -16.74
C ASN A 230 -0.50 -5.51 -16.29
N ALA A 231 0.59 -5.56 -17.06
CA ALA A 231 1.83 -4.84 -16.76
C ALA A 231 1.64 -3.32 -16.63
N LEU A 232 0.73 -2.73 -17.41
CA LEU A 232 0.47 -1.29 -17.36
C LEU A 232 -0.12 -0.86 -16.02
N GLN A 233 -0.99 -1.68 -15.42
CA GLN A 233 -1.58 -1.38 -14.12
C GLN A 233 -0.54 -1.38 -12.99
N ILE A 234 0.54 -2.17 -13.10
CA ILE A 234 1.57 -2.27 -12.06
C ILE A 234 2.91 -1.64 -12.47
N GLN A 235 2.93 -0.85 -13.54
CA GLN A 235 4.16 -0.23 -14.08
C GLN A 235 4.88 0.61 -13.03
N ALA A 236 4.15 1.38 -12.20
CA ALA A 236 4.75 2.21 -11.17
C ALA A 236 5.52 1.38 -10.12
N PHE A 237 5.02 0.20 -9.77
CA PHE A 237 5.72 -0.74 -8.89
C PHE A 237 6.91 -1.39 -9.57
N THR A 238 6.79 -1.71 -10.87
CA THR A 238 7.88 -2.26 -11.68
C THR A 238 9.07 -1.29 -11.74
N ASP A 239 8.79 -0.02 -12.02
CA ASP A 239 9.82 1.02 -12.02
C ASP A 239 10.51 1.14 -10.66
N PHE A 240 9.71 1.15 -9.58
CA PHE A 240 10.22 1.26 -8.21
C PHE A 240 11.04 0.01 -7.80
N ALA A 241 10.63 -1.19 -8.23
CA ALA A 241 11.37 -2.43 -8.01
C ALA A 241 12.73 -2.39 -8.71
N LYS A 242 12.80 -1.90 -9.95
CA LYS A 242 14.06 -1.70 -10.71
C LYS A 242 15.01 -0.72 -10.00
N GLU A 243 14.48 0.40 -9.48
CA GLU A 243 15.28 1.34 -8.68
C GLU A 243 15.77 0.72 -7.36
N SER A 244 14.95 -0.12 -6.73
CA SER A 244 15.30 -0.80 -5.50
C SER A 244 16.31 -1.91 -5.74
N ALA A 245 16.19 -2.69 -6.82
CA ALA A 245 17.18 -3.68 -7.24
C ALA A 245 18.53 -3.04 -7.55
N GLY A 246 18.55 -1.81 -8.07
CA GLY A 246 19.74 -0.99 -8.26
C GLY A 246 20.26 -0.29 -7.00
N GLY A 247 19.66 -0.51 -5.83
CA GLY A 247 20.12 0.01 -4.53
C GLY A 247 19.68 1.44 -4.18
N ARG A 248 19.08 2.19 -5.12
CA ARG A 248 18.68 3.60 -4.87
C ARG A 248 17.49 3.75 -3.92
N LYS A 249 16.48 2.90 -4.09
CA LYS A 249 15.26 2.84 -3.27
C LYS A 249 15.25 1.57 -2.43
N LEU A 250 14.22 1.36 -1.63
CA LEU A 250 13.98 0.10 -0.94
C LEU A 250 12.55 -0.37 -1.22
N MET A 251 12.39 -1.61 -1.63
CA MET A 251 11.09 -2.24 -1.79
C MET A 251 11.05 -3.60 -1.13
N PHE A 252 10.08 -3.81 -0.27
CA PHE A 252 9.75 -5.08 0.30
C PHE A 252 8.34 -5.49 -0.10
N VAL A 253 8.18 -6.72 -0.60
CA VAL A 253 6.89 -7.29 -0.97
C VAL A 253 6.74 -8.63 -0.28
N SER A 254 5.63 -8.84 0.41
CA SER A 254 5.21 -10.17 0.81
C SER A 254 3.94 -10.58 0.06
N HIS A 255 3.79 -11.88 -0.14
CA HIS A 255 2.61 -12.47 -0.75
C HIS A 255 2.21 -13.78 -0.07
N SER A 256 0.91 -14.05 -0.06
CA SER A 256 0.33 -15.34 0.33
C SER A 256 0.12 -16.24 -0.89
N SER A 257 -0.40 -17.45 -0.66
CA SER A 257 -0.86 -18.35 -1.74
C SER A 257 -2.38 -18.20 -2.02
N ILE A 258 -3.00 -17.12 -1.58
CA ILE A 258 -4.42 -16.83 -1.83
C ILE A 258 -4.61 -16.54 -3.32
N ILE A 259 -5.58 -17.22 -3.93
CA ILE A 259 -5.98 -17.03 -5.34
C ILE A 259 -7.31 -16.28 -5.35
N PRO A 260 -7.31 -15.00 -5.68
CA PRO A 260 -8.55 -14.24 -5.76
C PRO A 260 -9.33 -14.59 -7.05
N PRO A 261 -10.66 -14.47 -7.04
CA PRO A 261 -11.44 -14.64 -8.25
C PRO A 261 -11.30 -13.42 -9.19
N GLY A 262 -10.94 -13.66 -10.46
CA GLY A 262 -11.05 -12.67 -11.53
C GLY A 262 -9.93 -11.64 -11.67
N TYR A 263 -8.89 -11.68 -10.83
CA TYR A 263 -7.72 -10.81 -10.96
C TYR A 263 -6.44 -11.52 -10.45
N ALA A 264 -5.28 -10.96 -10.77
CA ALA A 264 -4.01 -11.57 -10.44
C ALA A 264 -3.76 -11.61 -8.93
N SER A 265 -3.29 -12.77 -8.45
CA SER A 265 -2.89 -12.96 -7.06
C SER A 265 -1.64 -12.15 -6.71
N THR A 266 -1.42 -11.95 -5.41
CA THR A 266 -0.19 -11.31 -4.91
C THR A 266 1.06 -12.13 -5.25
N THR A 267 0.93 -13.46 -5.41
CA THR A 267 2.01 -14.32 -5.92
C THR A 267 2.36 -14.03 -7.38
N GLU A 268 1.35 -13.91 -8.25
CA GLU A 268 1.58 -13.64 -9.67
C GLU A 268 2.22 -12.28 -9.89
N THR A 269 1.73 -11.26 -9.24
CA THR A 269 2.28 -9.89 -9.33
C THR A 269 3.68 -9.79 -8.74
N ALA A 270 3.96 -10.45 -7.61
CA ALA A 270 5.30 -10.50 -7.02
C ALA A 270 6.31 -11.21 -7.95
N ASN A 271 5.91 -12.35 -8.55
CA ASN A 271 6.74 -13.07 -9.52
C ASN A 271 6.98 -12.25 -10.79
N PHE A 272 5.97 -11.50 -11.25
CA PHE A 272 6.14 -10.56 -12.36
C PHE A 272 7.19 -9.50 -12.03
N LEU A 273 7.14 -8.86 -10.86
CA LEU A 273 8.16 -7.87 -10.46
C LEU A 273 9.57 -8.48 -10.39
N ILE A 274 9.70 -9.71 -9.88
CA ILE A 274 10.98 -10.43 -9.85
C ILE A 274 11.52 -10.65 -11.27
N HIS A 275 10.66 -11.09 -12.19
CA HIS A 275 11.02 -11.29 -13.59
C HIS A 275 11.46 -9.98 -14.24
N GLU A 276 10.75 -8.88 -14.00
CA GLU A 276 11.04 -7.56 -14.57
C GLU A 276 12.39 -6.96 -14.10
N VAL A 277 12.93 -7.44 -12.98
CA VAL A 277 14.29 -7.10 -12.53
C VAL A 277 15.33 -8.14 -12.98
N GLY A 278 14.95 -9.10 -13.84
CA GLY A 278 15.84 -10.15 -14.37
C GLY A 278 16.10 -11.28 -13.39
N GLY A 279 15.24 -11.49 -12.41
CA GLY A 279 15.39 -12.49 -11.36
C GLY A 279 14.49 -13.71 -11.48
N THR A 280 14.68 -14.64 -10.54
CA THR A 280 13.84 -15.82 -10.35
C THR A 280 13.66 -16.06 -8.85
N PRO A 281 12.43 -16.32 -8.38
CA PRO A 281 12.20 -16.64 -6.97
C PRO A 281 12.88 -17.94 -6.59
N LYS A 282 13.48 -18.00 -5.39
CA LYS A 282 14.13 -19.19 -4.86
C LYS A 282 13.22 -19.86 -3.83
N ALA A 283 12.99 -21.16 -3.98
CA ALA A 283 12.32 -21.95 -2.96
C ALA A 283 13.03 -21.79 -1.61
N SER A 284 12.27 -21.64 -0.55
CA SER A 284 12.78 -21.41 0.80
C SER A 284 11.85 -22.04 1.81
N LYS A 285 12.39 -22.35 2.99
CA LYS A 285 11.63 -22.86 4.12
C LYS A 285 11.98 -22.06 5.37
N GLY A 286 11.02 -21.78 6.21
CA GLY A 286 11.21 -21.09 7.48
C GLY A 286 9.88 -20.72 8.12
N ALA A 287 9.89 -20.53 9.43
CA ALA A 287 8.75 -20.01 10.17
C ALA A 287 8.73 -18.48 10.07
N GLY A 288 7.58 -17.92 9.76
CA GLY A 288 7.28 -16.51 9.88
C GLY A 288 6.42 -16.21 11.12
N PRO A 289 6.13 -14.95 11.40
CA PRO A 289 5.28 -14.58 12.52
C PRO A 289 3.85 -15.10 12.33
N LEU A 290 3.15 -15.30 13.44
CA LEU A 290 1.73 -15.67 13.47
C LEU A 290 1.40 -16.93 12.64
N GLY A 291 2.34 -17.90 12.61
CA GLY A 291 2.15 -19.18 11.93
C GLY A 291 2.31 -19.15 10.41
N LEU A 292 2.87 -18.09 9.84
CA LEU A 292 3.24 -18.07 8.43
C LEU A 292 4.40 -19.04 8.14
N ASP A 293 4.34 -19.77 7.01
CA ASP A 293 5.44 -20.59 6.52
C ASP A 293 6.02 -19.99 5.26
N LEU A 294 7.31 -19.66 5.30
CA LEU A 294 8.04 -19.16 4.15
C LEU A 294 8.20 -20.27 3.11
N ILE A 295 7.80 -20.01 1.86
CA ILE A 295 7.90 -20.96 0.74
C ILE A 295 8.83 -20.47 -0.37
N SER A 296 9.00 -19.15 -0.49
CA SER A 296 9.89 -18.57 -1.48
C SER A 296 10.52 -17.26 -1.00
N ARG A 297 11.67 -16.92 -1.59
CA ARG A 297 12.32 -15.63 -1.37
C ARG A 297 13.04 -15.15 -2.61
N TYR A 298 13.16 -13.82 -2.71
CA TYR A 298 14.02 -13.16 -3.67
C TYR A 298 14.67 -11.94 -3.01
N THR A 299 15.90 -11.62 -3.42
CA THR A 299 16.59 -10.38 -3.01
C THR A 299 17.59 -9.98 -4.09
N GLN A 300 17.51 -8.73 -4.52
CA GLN A 300 18.50 -8.08 -5.38
C GLN A 300 18.62 -6.62 -4.94
N GLY A 301 19.83 -6.20 -4.57
CA GLY A 301 20.03 -4.89 -3.97
C GLY A 301 19.13 -4.69 -2.74
N ASN A 302 18.28 -3.66 -2.81
CA ASN A 302 17.27 -3.35 -1.79
C ASN A 302 15.85 -3.77 -2.20
N PHE A 303 15.70 -4.62 -3.22
CA PHE A 303 14.43 -5.24 -3.58
C PHE A 303 14.34 -6.63 -2.94
N HIS A 304 13.35 -6.81 -2.07
CA HIS A 304 13.13 -8.03 -1.30
C HIS A 304 11.71 -8.56 -1.51
N VAL A 305 11.58 -9.85 -1.82
CA VAL A 305 10.29 -10.53 -1.88
C VAL A 305 10.30 -11.74 -0.95
N ARG A 306 9.19 -11.97 -0.25
CA ARG A 306 8.96 -13.13 0.62
C ARG A 306 7.59 -13.71 0.32
N GLY A 307 7.55 -14.97 -0.13
CA GLY A 307 6.32 -15.72 -0.37
C GLY A 307 6.03 -16.66 0.76
N PHE A 308 4.79 -16.63 1.22
CA PHE A 308 4.33 -17.49 2.31
C PHE A 308 3.20 -18.39 1.84
N SER A 309 3.15 -19.58 2.40
CA SER A 309 1.99 -20.46 2.27
C SER A 309 0.81 -19.84 3.00
N GLY A 310 -0.38 -20.32 2.68
CA GLY A 310 -1.61 -19.85 3.31
C GLY A 310 -2.61 -19.35 2.29
N ASN A 311 -3.88 -19.63 2.56
CA ASN A 311 -4.96 -19.42 1.58
C ASN A 311 -6.24 -18.87 2.21
N ASP A 312 -6.21 -18.42 3.45
CA ASP A 312 -7.38 -17.91 4.15
C ASP A 312 -7.20 -16.49 4.72
N LYS A 313 -8.28 -15.99 5.34
CA LYS A 313 -8.30 -14.68 5.98
C LYS A 313 -7.24 -14.54 7.09
N MET A 314 -7.01 -15.58 7.89
CA MET A 314 -6.03 -15.51 8.97
C MET A 314 -4.60 -15.45 8.43
N ASP A 315 -4.32 -16.15 7.33
CA ASP A 315 -3.03 -16.04 6.64
C ASP A 315 -2.81 -14.64 6.08
N HIS A 316 -3.86 -14.06 5.49
CA HIS A 316 -3.83 -12.66 5.02
C HIS A 316 -3.57 -11.67 6.16
N CYS A 317 -4.25 -11.80 7.30
CA CYS A 317 -4.00 -10.97 8.48
C CYS A 317 -2.59 -11.17 9.05
N ALA A 318 -2.08 -12.40 9.03
CA ALA A 318 -0.76 -12.73 9.57
C ALA A 318 0.38 -11.99 8.84
N GLN A 319 0.18 -11.60 7.58
CA GLN A 319 1.14 -10.80 6.82
C GLN A 319 1.48 -9.47 7.50
N LEU A 320 0.53 -8.87 8.25
CA LEU A 320 0.81 -7.67 9.04
C LEU A 320 1.87 -7.90 10.13
N GLY A 321 1.98 -9.11 10.67
CA GLY A 321 3.02 -9.47 11.64
C GLY A 321 4.45 -9.36 11.07
N LEU A 322 4.61 -9.48 9.74
CA LEU A 322 5.90 -9.26 9.08
C LEU A 322 6.38 -7.82 9.18
N TYR A 323 5.48 -6.87 9.40
CA TYR A 323 5.83 -5.45 9.41
C TYR A 323 6.92 -5.15 10.44
N ARG A 324 6.87 -5.75 11.62
CA ARG A 324 7.91 -5.64 12.66
C ARG A 324 9.29 -5.99 12.13
N ASP A 325 9.42 -7.14 11.47
CA ASP A 325 10.70 -7.62 10.97
C ASP A 325 11.21 -6.75 9.82
N VAL A 326 10.31 -6.32 8.92
CA VAL A 326 10.65 -5.40 7.82
C VAL A 326 11.15 -4.07 8.36
N LEU A 327 10.46 -3.50 9.36
CA LEU A 327 10.89 -2.27 10.03
C LEU A 327 12.26 -2.42 10.67
N LYS A 328 12.48 -3.52 11.41
CA LYS A 328 13.73 -3.78 12.13
C LYS A 328 14.92 -4.02 11.20
N ILE A 329 14.71 -4.83 10.15
CA ILE A 329 15.80 -5.33 9.30
C ILE A 329 16.11 -4.35 8.15
N HIS A 330 15.09 -3.69 7.60
CA HIS A 330 15.25 -2.91 6.37
C HIS A 330 15.04 -1.41 6.57
N ILE A 331 13.97 -0.99 7.25
CA ILE A 331 13.60 0.42 7.33
C ILE A 331 14.47 1.17 8.34
N LYS A 332 14.53 0.70 9.59
CA LYS A 332 15.26 1.40 10.67
C LYS A 332 16.76 1.57 10.35
N PRO A 333 17.50 0.56 9.86
CA PRO A 333 18.89 0.75 9.47
C PRO A 333 19.06 1.75 8.32
N ARG A 334 18.20 1.66 7.28
CA ARG A 334 18.24 2.57 6.13
C ARG A 334 17.98 4.04 6.51
N TRP A 335 17.06 4.28 7.43
CA TRP A 335 16.70 5.64 7.86
C TRP A 335 17.67 6.22 8.86
N ASN A 336 18.33 5.39 9.67
CA ASN A 336 19.37 5.81 10.60
C ASN A 336 20.72 6.14 9.95
N THR A 337 20.90 5.76 8.67
CA THR A 337 22.13 6.10 7.94
C THR A 337 22.19 7.61 7.69
N PRO A 338 23.24 8.34 8.13
CA PRO A 338 23.46 9.73 7.79
C PRO A 338 23.51 9.89 6.26
N ARG A 339 22.98 10.98 5.71
CA ARG A 339 23.26 11.31 4.32
C ARG A 339 24.76 11.51 4.16
N VAL A 340 25.39 10.75 3.29
CA VAL A 340 26.68 11.14 2.74
C VAL A 340 26.37 12.38 1.90
N THR A 341 26.68 13.56 2.39
CA THR A 341 26.72 14.75 1.56
C THR A 341 27.84 14.49 0.55
N ALA A 342 27.48 14.37 -0.73
CA ALA A 342 28.48 14.36 -1.78
C ALA A 342 29.31 15.64 -1.67
N PRO A 343 30.64 15.55 -1.84
CA PRO A 343 31.54 16.68 -1.77
C PRO A 343 31.20 17.75 -2.79
#